data_4f7c2f8432181e3892a0395f419b4c66
#
_entry.id   4f7c2f8432181e3892a0395f419b4c66
#
_cell.length_a   1.000
_cell.length_b   1.000
_cell.length_c   1.000
_cell.angle_alpha   90.00
_cell.angle_beta   90.00
_cell.angle_gamma   90.00
#
_symmetry.space_group_name_H-M   'P 1'
#
loop_
_entity.id
_entity.type
_entity.pdbx_description
1 polymer ?
#
loop_
_entity_poly.entity_id
_entity_poly.type
_entity_poly.pdbx_seq_one_letter_code
_entity_poly.pdbx_strand_id
1 'polypeptide(L)'
;HPNVRELLTGDSCQRVLVACSGGADSIFMLCQLWAQADELNIGLVVAHYNHRWRGEDSQLDATFVQELAQQLNCPFVTAVRPENEAAFTETTARVLRLDFLRGAAQEHNCQCLAFGHQQDDVLETQLQRLARGCGSDGLAAPRPIHFFQAYPTHVRPVLHLGAGEIRMALNTCEIPWREDISNEDMGISRNALRHNVIPSLSDALARDASAGAARSRFLLEEEADALDGLARVTLPKAFSDSVTLDRAALRSAPRALTRRALSAWLSAHHLIQSMSAPAMDLLMAAVYGLKQKNRLSAGAFYIELDEATVRVVSAQVSGQFLVSGSIEAGESLMLSTGALLGTEFVELDEALCHTIMQGGVNADLEAYVAVAAEEALEVRGWQQGDRFRPLGAPGTKKLKDCFIDRHIPVKERKLLPLVVSQSGEIIWVPGFPPADTMKIGTATKRALRLTYEPRNSS
;
A
#
# COMPACT_ATOMS: atom_id res chain seq x y z
N HIS A 1 -0.22 -30.86 -4.24
CA HIS A 1 -0.83 -30.63 -2.93
C HIS A 1 -2.29 -31.05 -2.96
N PRO A 2 -2.80 -31.85 -1.99
CA PRO A 2 -4.18 -32.39 -2.04
C PRO A 2 -5.25 -31.32 -2.23
N ASN A 3 -5.24 -30.27 -1.42
CA ASN A 3 -6.23 -29.18 -1.51
C ASN A 3 -6.22 -28.48 -2.90
N VAL A 4 -5.02 -28.33 -3.51
CA VAL A 4 -4.91 -27.75 -4.86
C VAL A 4 -5.51 -28.69 -5.89
N ARG A 5 -5.24 -30.02 -5.77
CA ARG A 5 -5.84 -31.02 -6.66
C ARG A 5 -7.37 -30.98 -6.57
N GLU A 6 -7.93 -30.93 -5.36
CA GLU A 6 -9.37 -30.84 -5.13
C GLU A 6 -9.98 -29.58 -5.80
N LEU A 7 -9.31 -28.41 -5.66
CA LEU A 7 -9.72 -27.18 -6.35
C LEU A 7 -9.70 -27.33 -7.86
N LEU A 8 -8.64 -27.94 -8.42
CA LEU A 8 -8.45 -28.08 -9.86
C LEU A 8 -9.37 -29.14 -10.49
N THR A 9 -9.86 -30.14 -9.73
CA THR A 9 -10.85 -31.11 -10.19
C THR A 9 -12.27 -30.56 -10.21
N GLY A 10 -12.52 -29.40 -9.57
CA GLY A 10 -13.84 -28.77 -9.56
C GLY A 10 -14.10 -27.94 -10.82
N ASP A 11 -15.40 -27.72 -11.12
CA ASP A 11 -15.84 -26.93 -12.28
C ASP A 11 -15.39 -25.45 -12.24
N SER A 12 -14.85 -25.00 -11.13
CA SER A 12 -14.43 -23.60 -10.91
C SER A 12 -13.08 -23.23 -11.52
N CYS A 13 -12.25 -24.19 -11.93
CA CYS A 13 -10.92 -23.94 -12.48
C CYS A 13 -10.67 -24.77 -13.75
N GLN A 14 -11.05 -24.25 -14.90
CA GLN A 14 -10.86 -24.90 -16.20
C GLN A 14 -9.55 -24.55 -16.88
N ARG A 15 -8.90 -23.43 -16.46
CA ARG A 15 -7.64 -23.00 -17.06
C ARG A 15 -6.70 -22.40 -16.00
N VAL A 16 -5.43 -22.80 -16.07
CA VAL A 16 -4.38 -22.42 -15.13
C VAL A 16 -3.26 -21.69 -15.86
N LEU A 17 -2.91 -20.50 -15.43
CA LEU A 17 -1.66 -19.84 -15.82
C LEU A 17 -0.53 -20.37 -14.94
N VAL A 18 0.50 -20.92 -15.55
CA VAL A 18 1.68 -21.48 -14.85
C VAL A 18 2.83 -20.49 -14.90
N ALA A 19 3.17 -19.88 -13.76
CA ALA A 19 4.32 -18.97 -13.66
C ALA A 19 5.62 -19.77 -13.70
N CYS A 20 6.32 -19.75 -14.84
CA CYS A 20 7.53 -20.52 -15.05
C CYS A 20 8.75 -19.61 -15.21
N SER A 21 9.72 -19.73 -14.29
CA SER A 21 10.98 -18.98 -14.34
C SER A 21 12.09 -19.70 -15.11
N GLY A 22 11.95 -21.00 -15.36
CA GLY A 22 12.97 -21.88 -15.91
C GLY A 22 13.75 -22.68 -14.85
N GLY A 23 13.66 -22.31 -13.57
CA GLY A 23 14.28 -23.04 -12.47
C GLY A 23 13.54 -24.34 -12.11
N ALA A 24 14.24 -25.26 -11.41
CA ALA A 24 13.78 -26.61 -11.11
C ALA A 24 12.35 -26.66 -10.55
N ASP A 25 12.01 -25.84 -9.56
CA ASP A 25 10.71 -25.86 -8.90
C ASP A 25 9.56 -25.52 -9.87
N SER A 26 9.79 -24.50 -10.73
CA SER A 26 8.80 -24.04 -11.72
C SER A 26 8.64 -25.02 -12.89
N ILE A 27 9.74 -25.65 -13.33
CA ILE A 27 9.72 -26.67 -14.37
C ILE A 27 9.01 -27.93 -13.87
N PHE A 28 9.35 -28.38 -12.66
CA PHE A 28 8.68 -29.53 -12.05
C PHE A 28 7.17 -29.30 -11.91
N MET A 29 6.78 -28.13 -11.42
CA MET A 29 5.38 -27.75 -11.29
C MET A 29 4.65 -27.78 -12.65
N LEU A 30 5.28 -27.22 -13.69
CA LEU A 30 4.72 -27.22 -15.04
C LEU A 30 4.52 -28.65 -15.55
N CYS A 31 5.53 -29.50 -15.47
CA CYS A 31 5.46 -30.89 -15.92
C CYS A 31 4.43 -31.70 -15.12
N GLN A 32 4.34 -31.48 -13.80
CA GLN A 32 3.35 -32.11 -12.93
C GLN A 32 1.91 -31.74 -13.31
N LEU A 33 1.65 -30.46 -13.57
CA LEU A 33 0.33 -30.00 -13.99
C LEU A 33 0.00 -30.50 -15.40
N TRP A 34 0.98 -30.49 -16.31
CA TRP A 34 0.81 -30.99 -17.67
C TRP A 34 0.49 -32.49 -17.70
N ALA A 35 1.23 -33.30 -16.95
CA ALA A 35 1.00 -34.74 -16.89
C ALA A 35 -0.39 -35.13 -16.31
N GLN A 36 -1.01 -34.24 -15.55
CA GLN A 36 -2.32 -34.45 -14.94
C GLN A 36 -3.44 -33.61 -15.63
N ALA A 37 -3.12 -32.82 -16.65
CA ALA A 37 -4.06 -31.87 -17.25
C ALA A 37 -5.33 -32.52 -17.77
N ASP A 38 -5.20 -33.66 -18.47
CA ASP A 38 -6.35 -34.43 -19.03
C ASP A 38 -7.21 -35.01 -17.88
N GLU A 39 -6.56 -35.58 -16.85
CA GLU A 39 -7.30 -36.15 -15.71
C GLU A 39 -8.03 -35.07 -14.91
N LEU A 40 -7.42 -33.89 -14.76
CA LEU A 40 -8.00 -32.74 -14.07
C LEU A 40 -8.97 -31.92 -14.95
N ASN A 41 -9.04 -32.23 -16.23
CA ASN A 41 -9.82 -31.51 -17.26
C ASN A 41 -9.48 -29.97 -17.25
N ILE A 42 -8.18 -29.63 -17.21
CA ILE A 42 -7.69 -28.26 -17.19
C ILE A 42 -6.83 -27.93 -18.41
N GLY A 43 -6.97 -26.71 -18.94
CA GLY A 43 -6.04 -26.14 -19.91
C GLY A 43 -4.90 -25.41 -19.20
N LEU A 44 -3.69 -25.45 -19.78
CA LEU A 44 -2.52 -24.76 -19.24
C LEU A 44 -2.11 -23.61 -20.17
N VAL A 45 -1.65 -22.51 -19.59
CA VAL A 45 -0.95 -21.40 -20.24
C VAL A 45 0.35 -21.17 -19.49
N VAL A 46 1.49 -21.17 -20.18
CA VAL A 46 2.81 -20.95 -19.56
C VAL A 46 3.16 -19.48 -19.65
N ALA A 47 3.53 -18.86 -18.50
CA ALA A 47 3.90 -17.46 -18.44
C ALA A 47 5.30 -17.27 -17.87
N HIS A 48 6.14 -16.51 -18.58
CA HIS A 48 7.48 -16.15 -18.16
C HIS A 48 7.66 -14.63 -18.09
N TYR A 49 8.23 -14.11 -16.97
CA TYR A 49 8.58 -12.71 -16.83
C TYR A 49 10.09 -12.53 -16.80
N ASN A 50 10.64 -11.88 -17.83
CA ASN A 50 12.08 -11.61 -17.94
C ASN A 50 12.44 -10.32 -17.19
N HIS A 51 13.11 -10.46 -16.06
CA HIS A 51 13.56 -9.33 -15.23
C HIS A 51 14.75 -8.56 -15.80
N ARG A 52 15.45 -9.09 -16.82
CA ARG A 52 16.70 -8.54 -17.39
C ARG A 52 17.82 -8.33 -16.36
N TRP A 53 17.84 -9.10 -15.29
CA TRP A 53 18.90 -8.93 -14.29
C TRP A 53 20.26 -9.43 -14.77
N ARG A 54 20.29 -10.38 -15.70
CA ARG A 54 21.48 -11.07 -16.17
C ARG A 54 21.75 -10.89 -17.69
N GLY A 55 21.22 -9.82 -18.29
CA GLY A 55 21.42 -9.55 -19.71
C GLY A 55 21.02 -10.73 -20.60
N GLU A 56 22.00 -11.32 -21.34
CA GLU A 56 21.78 -12.42 -22.28
C GLU A 56 21.27 -13.70 -21.59
N ASP A 57 21.74 -14.03 -20.39
CA ASP A 57 21.27 -15.22 -19.66
C ASP A 57 19.77 -15.18 -19.35
N SER A 58 19.24 -13.99 -19.06
CA SER A 58 17.80 -13.84 -18.86
C SER A 58 17.01 -14.07 -20.15
N GLN A 59 17.61 -13.82 -21.32
CA GLN A 59 16.98 -14.13 -22.60
C GLN A 59 17.03 -15.64 -22.90
N LEU A 60 18.13 -16.32 -22.53
CA LEU A 60 18.24 -17.77 -22.64
C LEU A 60 17.21 -18.49 -21.77
N ASP A 61 16.90 -17.96 -20.57
CA ASP A 61 15.84 -18.52 -19.71
C ASP A 61 14.46 -18.41 -20.38
N ALA A 62 14.15 -17.25 -20.97
CA ALA A 62 12.90 -17.05 -21.69
C ALA A 62 12.77 -18.00 -22.89
N THR A 63 13.85 -18.17 -23.67
CA THR A 63 13.90 -19.10 -24.80
C THR A 63 13.70 -20.54 -24.35
N PHE A 64 14.38 -20.97 -23.30
CA PHE A 64 14.26 -22.30 -22.73
C PHE A 64 12.81 -22.62 -22.30
N VAL A 65 12.16 -21.69 -21.59
CA VAL A 65 10.76 -21.88 -21.15
C VAL A 65 9.79 -21.89 -22.36
N GLN A 66 10.07 -21.07 -23.38
CA GLN A 66 9.29 -21.05 -24.62
C GLN A 66 9.38 -22.38 -25.36
N GLU A 67 10.59 -22.92 -25.55
CA GLU A 67 10.83 -24.20 -26.21
C GLU A 67 10.12 -25.34 -25.47
N LEU A 68 10.21 -25.36 -24.11
CA LEU A 68 9.50 -26.36 -23.31
C LEU A 68 7.98 -26.22 -23.45
N ALA A 69 7.44 -25.01 -23.41
CA ALA A 69 6.00 -24.80 -23.61
C ALA A 69 5.53 -25.29 -24.99
N GLN A 70 6.34 -25.09 -26.05
CA GLN A 70 6.07 -25.60 -27.39
C GLN A 70 6.07 -27.14 -27.42
N GLN A 71 7.07 -27.79 -26.79
CA GLN A 71 7.14 -29.25 -26.69
C GLN A 71 5.93 -29.84 -25.96
N LEU A 72 5.43 -29.15 -24.93
CA LEU A 72 4.24 -29.53 -24.16
C LEU A 72 2.92 -29.11 -24.84
N ASN A 73 2.99 -28.50 -26.03
CA ASN A 73 1.85 -27.94 -26.75
C ASN A 73 0.98 -26.98 -25.90
N CYS A 74 1.63 -26.18 -25.05
CA CYS A 74 0.99 -25.17 -24.22
C CYS A 74 1.15 -23.77 -24.82
N PRO A 75 0.13 -22.90 -24.80
CA PRO A 75 0.27 -21.48 -25.11
C PRO A 75 1.34 -20.84 -24.19
N PHE A 76 2.19 -19.98 -24.77
CA PHE A 76 3.25 -19.28 -24.07
C PHE A 76 3.06 -17.77 -24.13
N VAL A 77 3.19 -17.11 -22.98
CA VAL A 77 3.14 -15.66 -22.86
C VAL A 77 4.36 -15.16 -22.10
N THR A 78 4.93 -14.07 -22.55
CA THR A 78 6.10 -13.46 -21.89
C THR A 78 6.03 -11.96 -21.86
N ALA A 79 6.63 -11.36 -20.85
CA ALA A 79 6.91 -9.93 -20.80
C ALA A 79 8.33 -9.69 -20.33
N VAL A 80 8.86 -8.55 -20.70
CA VAL A 80 10.21 -8.11 -20.37
C VAL A 80 10.11 -6.82 -19.59
N ARG A 81 10.94 -6.68 -18.56
CA ARG A 81 11.01 -5.45 -17.76
C ARG A 81 11.34 -4.23 -18.64
N PRO A 82 10.64 -3.08 -18.46
CA PRO A 82 10.98 -1.82 -19.12
C PRO A 82 12.38 -1.34 -18.75
N GLU A 83 13.11 -0.69 -19.69
CA GLU A 83 14.49 -0.24 -19.49
C GLU A 83 14.63 1.00 -18.60
N ASN A 84 13.58 1.82 -18.49
CA ASN A 84 13.63 3.17 -17.89
C ASN A 84 13.24 3.26 -16.41
N GLU A 85 13.16 2.17 -15.67
CA GLU A 85 12.85 2.23 -14.24
C GLU A 85 14.11 2.44 -13.40
N ALA A 86 14.25 3.68 -12.85
CA ALA A 86 15.25 4.01 -11.85
C ALA A 86 14.96 3.28 -10.52
N ALA A 87 16.03 2.81 -9.83
CA ALA A 87 15.97 2.13 -8.53
C ALA A 87 15.12 0.85 -8.51
N PHE A 88 15.62 -0.20 -9.16
CA PHE A 88 14.99 -1.51 -9.19
C PHE A 88 15.31 -2.30 -7.91
N THR A 89 14.30 -2.51 -7.07
CA THR A 89 14.38 -3.33 -5.86
C THR A 89 13.69 -4.68 -6.07
N GLU A 90 14.00 -5.68 -5.23
CA GLU A 90 13.29 -6.97 -5.20
C GLU A 90 11.77 -6.78 -5.07
N THR A 91 11.35 -5.81 -4.26
CA THR A 91 9.93 -5.50 -4.06
C THR A 91 9.28 -5.00 -5.35
N THR A 92 9.91 -4.07 -6.07
CA THR A 92 9.41 -3.55 -7.35
C THR A 92 9.36 -4.66 -8.42
N ALA A 93 10.40 -5.49 -8.49
CA ALA A 93 10.44 -6.65 -9.38
C ALA A 93 9.29 -7.61 -9.17
N ARG A 94 9.00 -7.90 -7.89
CA ARG A 94 7.90 -8.77 -7.49
C ARG A 94 6.53 -8.19 -7.90
N VAL A 95 6.32 -6.88 -7.73
CA VAL A 95 5.07 -6.21 -8.11
C VAL A 95 4.87 -6.31 -9.63
N LEU A 96 5.85 -5.89 -10.44
CA LEU A 96 5.77 -5.92 -11.89
C LEU A 96 5.51 -7.34 -12.43
N ARG A 97 6.23 -8.33 -11.89
CA ARG A 97 5.99 -9.74 -12.26
C ARG A 97 4.56 -10.17 -11.95
N LEU A 98 4.06 -9.81 -10.77
CA LEU A 98 2.73 -10.22 -10.34
C LEU A 98 1.63 -9.54 -11.17
N ASP A 99 1.80 -8.27 -11.51
CA ASP A 99 0.86 -7.51 -12.34
C ASP A 99 0.81 -8.09 -13.77
N PHE A 100 1.97 -8.41 -14.35
CA PHE A 100 2.02 -9.12 -15.64
C PHE A 100 1.29 -10.47 -15.57
N LEU A 101 1.60 -11.31 -14.57
CA LEU A 101 1.00 -12.64 -14.44
C LEU A 101 -0.53 -12.56 -14.26
N ARG A 102 -1.02 -11.59 -13.52
CA ARG A 102 -2.46 -11.35 -13.33
C ARG A 102 -3.13 -10.87 -14.62
N GLY A 103 -2.51 -9.94 -15.32
CA GLY A 103 -2.99 -9.46 -16.63
C GLY A 103 -3.05 -10.59 -17.64
N ALA A 104 -1.98 -11.37 -17.79
CA ALA A 104 -1.93 -12.53 -18.68
C ALA A 104 -2.99 -13.60 -18.32
N ALA A 105 -3.21 -13.82 -17.01
CA ALA A 105 -4.25 -14.75 -16.58
C ALA A 105 -5.66 -14.28 -16.96
N GLN A 106 -5.94 -12.98 -16.88
CA GLN A 106 -7.20 -12.38 -17.32
C GLN A 106 -7.38 -12.48 -18.84
N GLU A 107 -6.36 -12.12 -19.62
CA GLU A 107 -6.37 -12.17 -21.09
C GLU A 107 -6.62 -13.59 -21.62
N HIS A 108 -6.06 -14.60 -20.95
CA HIS A 108 -6.21 -16.01 -21.31
C HIS A 108 -7.36 -16.72 -20.60
N ASN A 109 -8.21 -15.99 -19.85
CA ASN A 109 -9.33 -16.53 -19.08
C ASN A 109 -8.91 -17.66 -18.11
N CYS A 110 -7.77 -17.49 -17.43
CA CYS A 110 -7.30 -18.43 -16.43
C CYS A 110 -7.90 -18.08 -15.06
N GLN A 111 -8.58 -19.03 -14.43
CA GLN A 111 -9.16 -18.87 -13.09
C GLN A 111 -8.11 -19.02 -11.98
N CYS A 112 -7.05 -19.76 -12.28
CA CYS A 112 -5.96 -20.03 -11.33
C CYS A 112 -4.61 -19.56 -11.88
N LEU A 113 -3.73 -19.12 -10.96
CA LEU A 113 -2.34 -18.74 -11.21
C LEU A 113 -1.43 -19.61 -10.32
N ALA A 114 -0.67 -20.51 -10.94
CA ALA A 114 0.19 -21.46 -10.26
C ALA A 114 1.61 -20.95 -10.06
N PHE A 115 2.14 -21.13 -8.84
CA PHE A 115 3.50 -20.76 -8.43
C PHE A 115 4.27 -21.98 -7.91
N GLY A 116 5.52 -22.12 -8.31
CA GLY A 116 6.41 -23.21 -7.92
C GLY A 116 7.04 -23.05 -6.53
N HIS A 117 6.29 -22.55 -5.54
CA HIS A 117 6.78 -22.50 -4.16
C HIS A 117 6.81 -23.89 -3.55
N GLN A 118 7.87 -24.18 -2.79
CA GLN A 118 8.14 -25.49 -2.16
C GLN A 118 8.44 -25.34 -0.63
N GLN A 119 8.86 -26.40 0.06
CA GLN A 119 9.01 -26.42 1.52
C GLN A 119 10.00 -25.38 2.06
N ASP A 120 11.12 -25.14 1.38
CA ASP A 120 12.09 -24.14 1.84
C ASP A 120 11.50 -22.74 1.83
N ASP A 121 10.62 -22.42 0.84
CA ASP A 121 9.88 -21.15 0.79
C ASP A 121 8.95 -20.95 2.01
N VAL A 122 8.45 -22.06 2.58
CA VAL A 122 7.67 -22.02 3.82
C VAL A 122 8.54 -21.55 4.98
N LEU A 123 9.69 -22.20 5.20
CA LEU A 123 10.60 -21.87 6.29
C LEU A 123 11.17 -20.46 6.15
N GLU A 124 11.60 -20.06 4.95
CA GLU A 124 12.02 -18.69 4.66
C GLU A 124 10.95 -17.67 5.05
N THR A 125 9.69 -17.92 4.64
CA THR A 125 8.55 -17.04 4.95
C THR A 125 8.28 -16.99 6.44
N GLN A 126 8.32 -18.12 7.14
CA GLN A 126 8.10 -18.17 8.58
C GLN A 126 9.18 -17.42 9.35
N LEU A 127 10.46 -17.60 9.01
CA LEU A 127 11.58 -16.89 9.65
C LEU A 127 11.47 -15.38 9.44
N GLN A 128 11.17 -14.90 8.22
CA GLN A 128 10.97 -13.49 7.95
C GLN A 128 9.78 -12.90 8.73
N ARG A 129 8.70 -13.66 8.87
CA ARG A 129 7.50 -13.22 9.58
C ARG A 129 7.68 -13.26 11.09
N LEU A 130 8.38 -14.25 11.64
CA LEU A 130 8.78 -14.31 13.05
C LEU A 130 9.61 -13.08 13.43
N ALA A 131 10.60 -12.73 12.60
CA ALA A 131 11.44 -11.55 12.84
C ALA A 131 10.66 -10.22 12.83
N ARG A 132 9.53 -10.15 12.13
CA ARG A 132 8.64 -8.97 12.11
C ARG A 132 7.56 -8.99 13.18
N GLY A 133 7.36 -10.11 13.86
CA GLY A 133 6.23 -10.35 14.76
C GLY A 133 4.93 -10.62 14.01
N CYS A 134 4.44 -11.84 14.03
CA CYS A 134 3.18 -12.22 13.41
C CYS A 134 2.41 -13.23 14.27
N GLY A 135 1.11 -13.36 14.03
CA GLY A 135 0.26 -14.37 14.64
C GLY A 135 0.23 -15.69 13.86
N SER A 136 -0.60 -16.63 14.31
CA SER A 136 -0.75 -17.97 13.71
C SER A 136 -1.09 -17.91 12.21
N ASP A 137 -1.98 -17.04 11.79
CA ASP A 137 -2.32 -16.85 10.37
C ASP A 137 -1.12 -16.41 9.53
N GLY A 138 -0.28 -15.54 10.09
CA GLY A 138 0.98 -15.16 9.45
C GLY A 138 1.94 -16.34 9.27
N LEU A 139 2.07 -17.20 10.28
CA LEU A 139 2.95 -18.37 10.23
C LEU A 139 2.37 -19.53 9.39
N ALA A 140 1.05 -19.54 9.16
CA ALA A 140 0.39 -20.48 8.25
C ALA A 140 0.66 -20.21 6.75
N ALA A 141 1.41 -19.16 6.43
CA ALA A 141 1.75 -18.83 5.04
C ALA A 141 3.15 -19.37 4.64
N PRO A 142 3.35 -19.57 3.32
CA PRO A 142 2.39 -19.40 2.24
C PRO A 142 1.31 -20.49 2.26
N ARG A 143 0.06 -20.11 1.99
CA ARG A 143 -1.02 -21.09 1.86
C ARG A 143 -0.98 -21.79 0.51
N PRO A 144 -1.40 -23.06 0.39
CA PRO A 144 -1.47 -23.76 -0.89
C PRO A 144 -2.45 -23.11 -1.86
N ILE A 145 -3.52 -22.52 -1.34
CA ILE A 145 -4.54 -21.78 -2.09
C ILE A 145 -4.73 -20.41 -1.45
N HIS A 146 -4.83 -19.37 -2.29
CA HIS A 146 -5.17 -18.03 -1.84
C HIS A 146 -6.17 -17.39 -2.79
N PHE A 147 -7.37 -17.17 -2.29
CA PHE A 147 -8.48 -16.58 -3.03
C PHE A 147 -8.39 -15.04 -3.03
N PHE A 148 -8.73 -14.45 -4.18
CA PHE A 148 -8.86 -13.01 -4.35
C PHE A 148 -10.23 -12.68 -4.92
N GLN A 149 -10.81 -11.53 -4.58
CA GLN A 149 -12.08 -11.09 -5.16
C GLN A 149 -11.94 -10.62 -6.62
N ALA A 150 -10.85 -9.94 -6.95
CA ALA A 150 -10.65 -9.26 -8.23
C ALA A 150 -9.56 -9.91 -9.12
N TYR A 151 -8.90 -10.98 -8.65
CA TYR A 151 -7.77 -11.61 -9.35
C TYR A 151 -7.94 -13.13 -9.37
N PRO A 152 -7.25 -13.82 -10.29
CA PRO A 152 -7.19 -15.28 -10.30
C PRO A 152 -6.74 -15.85 -8.97
N THR A 153 -7.25 -17.02 -8.59
CA THR A 153 -6.85 -17.73 -7.38
C THR A 153 -5.39 -18.16 -7.49
N HIS A 154 -4.56 -17.81 -6.51
CA HIS A 154 -3.17 -18.27 -6.48
C HIS A 154 -3.09 -19.67 -5.90
N VAL A 155 -2.45 -20.59 -6.61
CA VAL A 155 -2.24 -21.97 -6.17
C VAL A 155 -0.74 -22.32 -6.10
N ARG A 156 -0.38 -23.21 -5.19
CA ARG A 156 0.99 -23.71 -5.00
C ARG A 156 0.99 -25.23 -4.96
N PRO A 157 0.96 -25.86 -6.16
CA PRO A 157 0.80 -27.30 -6.28
C PRO A 157 1.88 -28.12 -5.58
N VAL A 158 3.12 -27.63 -5.55
CA VAL A 158 4.31 -28.34 -5.06
C VAL A 158 4.76 -27.90 -3.66
N LEU A 159 3.94 -27.11 -2.94
CA LEU A 159 4.29 -26.55 -1.63
C LEU A 159 4.65 -27.61 -0.55
N HIS A 160 4.24 -28.84 -0.73
CA HIS A 160 4.46 -29.96 0.19
C HIS A 160 5.74 -30.75 -0.13
N LEU A 161 6.46 -30.41 -1.19
CA LEU A 161 7.66 -31.11 -1.64
C LEU A 161 8.92 -30.34 -1.23
N GLY A 162 9.99 -31.08 -0.92
CA GLY A 162 11.32 -30.52 -0.70
C GLY A 162 12.08 -30.29 -2.01
N ALA A 163 13.02 -29.34 -2.02
CA ALA A 163 13.85 -29.06 -3.20
C ALA A 163 14.65 -30.30 -3.67
N GLY A 164 15.08 -31.16 -2.75
CA GLY A 164 15.77 -32.42 -3.07
C GLY A 164 14.88 -33.41 -3.82
N GLU A 165 13.62 -33.56 -3.39
CA GLU A 165 12.65 -34.43 -4.04
C GLU A 165 12.34 -33.95 -5.47
N ILE A 166 12.16 -32.65 -5.65
CA ILE A 166 11.91 -32.02 -6.94
C ILE A 166 13.07 -32.29 -7.92
N ARG A 167 14.32 -32.01 -7.49
CA ARG A 167 15.50 -32.24 -8.33
C ARG A 167 15.72 -33.71 -8.65
N MET A 168 15.50 -34.60 -7.70
CA MET A 168 15.60 -36.05 -7.91
C MET A 168 14.59 -36.52 -8.95
N ALA A 169 13.33 -36.05 -8.88
CA ALA A 169 12.30 -36.42 -9.85
C ALA A 169 12.63 -35.89 -11.25
N LEU A 170 13.10 -34.65 -11.39
CA LEU A 170 13.50 -34.09 -12.68
C LEU A 170 14.67 -34.86 -13.30
N ASN A 171 15.69 -35.20 -12.48
CA ASN A 171 16.82 -36.02 -12.92
C ASN A 171 16.39 -37.41 -13.37
N THR A 172 15.48 -38.06 -12.63
CA THR A 172 14.97 -39.39 -12.97
C THR A 172 14.21 -39.40 -14.31
N CYS A 173 13.53 -38.28 -14.61
CA CYS A 173 12.80 -38.11 -15.87
C CYS A 173 13.65 -37.46 -16.96
N GLU A 174 14.92 -37.19 -16.73
CA GLU A 174 15.85 -36.51 -17.65
C GLU A 174 15.30 -35.16 -18.15
N ILE A 175 14.53 -34.45 -17.31
CA ILE A 175 13.96 -33.13 -17.62
C ILE A 175 14.98 -32.06 -17.22
N PRO A 176 15.48 -31.26 -18.19
CA PRO A 176 16.42 -30.20 -17.90
C PRO A 176 15.74 -29.01 -17.23
N TRP A 177 16.54 -28.26 -16.45
CA TRP A 177 16.18 -26.95 -15.89
C TRP A 177 17.37 -26.00 -15.94
N ARG A 178 17.13 -24.72 -15.66
CA ARG A 178 18.19 -23.72 -15.59
C ARG A 178 18.47 -23.32 -14.14
N GLU A 179 19.73 -23.20 -13.81
CA GLU A 179 20.16 -22.68 -12.49
C GLU A 179 20.26 -21.15 -12.57
N ASP A 180 19.64 -20.47 -11.61
CA ASP A 180 19.68 -19.01 -11.53
C ASP A 180 20.82 -18.57 -10.60
N ILE A 181 21.89 -18.06 -11.18
CA ILE A 181 23.09 -17.57 -10.45
C ILE A 181 22.74 -16.40 -9.50
N SER A 182 21.66 -15.65 -9.76
CA SER A 182 21.22 -14.59 -8.86
C SER A 182 20.74 -15.11 -7.49
N ASN A 183 20.48 -16.42 -7.37
CA ASN A 183 20.19 -17.05 -6.09
C ASN A 183 21.42 -17.07 -5.14
N GLU A 184 22.61 -16.75 -5.63
CA GLU A 184 23.84 -16.68 -4.83
C GLU A 184 24.07 -15.28 -4.21
N ASP A 185 23.30 -14.26 -4.61
CA ASP A 185 23.44 -12.91 -4.06
C ASP A 185 23.00 -12.84 -2.61
N MET A 186 23.97 -12.81 -1.70
CA MET A 186 23.77 -12.73 -0.25
C MET A 186 23.26 -11.36 0.24
N GLY A 187 23.26 -10.34 -0.60
CA GLY A 187 22.63 -9.04 -0.32
C GLY A 187 21.09 -9.16 -0.25
N ILE A 188 20.52 -10.21 -0.82
CA ILE A 188 19.11 -10.53 -0.76
C ILE A 188 18.83 -11.34 0.51
N SER A 189 18.01 -10.79 1.41
CA SER A 189 17.73 -11.41 2.72
C SER A 189 17.20 -12.84 2.61
N ARG A 190 16.48 -13.16 1.54
CA ARG A 190 15.93 -14.49 1.29
C ARG A 190 17.02 -15.51 0.93
N ASN A 191 17.99 -15.12 0.10
CA ASN A 191 19.13 -15.95 -0.24
C ASN A 191 20.01 -16.20 0.99
N ALA A 192 20.23 -15.18 1.82
CA ALA A 192 20.98 -15.34 3.07
C ALA A 192 20.30 -16.34 4.04
N LEU A 193 18.97 -16.35 4.12
CA LEU A 193 18.24 -17.36 4.88
C LEU A 193 18.45 -18.76 4.30
N ARG A 194 18.30 -18.91 2.98
CA ARG A 194 18.39 -20.20 2.28
C ARG A 194 19.79 -20.83 2.37
N HIS A 195 20.83 -20.04 2.20
CA HIS A 195 22.20 -20.56 2.10
C HIS A 195 22.94 -20.61 3.44
N ASN A 196 22.59 -19.76 4.40
CA ASN A 196 23.32 -19.69 5.66
C ASN A 196 22.48 -20.19 6.87
N VAL A 197 21.24 -19.67 7.00
CA VAL A 197 20.46 -19.89 8.24
C VAL A 197 19.79 -21.25 8.23
N ILE A 198 19.13 -21.63 7.15
CA ILE A 198 18.37 -22.89 7.07
C ILE A 198 19.28 -24.12 7.19
N PRO A 199 20.42 -24.21 6.47
CA PRO A 199 21.36 -25.32 6.65
C PRO A 199 21.89 -25.39 8.09
N SER A 200 22.36 -24.25 8.62
CA SER A 200 22.89 -24.21 10.00
C SER A 200 21.85 -24.61 11.06
N LEU A 201 20.57 -24.25 10.84
CA LEU A 201 19.46 -24.64 11.72
C LEU A 201 19.22 -26.15 11.65
N SER A 202 19.19 -26.72 10.44
CA SER A 202 19.00 -28.18 10.24
C SER A 202 20.15 -28.99 10.84
N ASP A 203 21.39 -28.55 10.66
CA ASP A 203 22.58 -29.18 11.23
C ASP A 203 22.58 -29.12 12.76
N ALA A 204 22.29 -27.93 13.32
CA ALA A 204 22.26 -27.76 14.79
C ALA A 204 21.18 -28.58 15.45
N LEU A 205 20.06 -28.85 14.80
CA LEU A 205 18.96 -29.64 15.32
C LEU A 205 19.01 -31.10 14.90
N ALA A 206 19.94 -31.50 14.03
CA ALA A 206 20.02 -32.81 13.39
C ALA A 206 18.66 -33.27 12.81
N ARG A 207 17.95 -32.33 12.15
CA ARG A 207 16.62 -32.54 11.58
C ARG A 207 16.43 -31.64 10.34
N ASP A 208 15.57 -32.10 9.42
CA ASP A 208 15.11 -31.31 8.33
C ASP A 208 14.18 -30.19 8.87
N ALA A 209 14.70 -28.95 8.89
CA ALA A 209 13.98 -27.78 9.38
C ALA A 209 12.86 -27.37 8.41
N SER A 210 13.03 -27.56 7.09
CA SER A 210 12.04 -27.23 6.07
C SER A 210 10.81 -28.14 6.15
N ALA A 211 11.01 -29.45 6.34
CA ALA A 211 9.93 -30.39 6.56
C ALA A 211 9.16 -30.09 7.87
N GLY A 212 9.89 -29.75 8.94
CA GLY A 212 9.29 -29.31 10.20
C GLY A 212 8.45 -28.05 10.06
N ALA A 213 8.93 -27.05 9.33
CA ALA A 213 8.23 -25.81 9.02
C ALA A 213 6.96 -26.05 8.18
N ALA A 214 7.04 -26.92 7.16
CA ALA A 214 5.90 -27.27 6.33
C ALA A 214 4.79 -27.97 7.17
N ARG A 215 5.16 -28.86 8.08
CA ARG A 215 4.22 -29.48 9.02
C ARG A 215 3.57 -28.45 9.95
N SER A 216 4.37 -27.55 10.53
CA SER A 216 3.87 -26.50 11.42
C SER A 216 2.93 -25.56 10.68
N ARG A 217 3.25 -25.19 9.43
CA ARG A 217 2.39 -24.37 8.56
C ARG A 217 1.02 -25.03 8.37
N PHE A 218 1.01 -26.33 8.08
CA PHE A 218 -0.24 -27.08 7.88
C PHE A 218 -1.12 -27.05 9.13
N LEU A 219 -0.58 -27.36 10.31
CA LEU A 219 -1.31 -27.34 11.58
C LEU A 219 -1.83 -25.93 11.91
N LEU A 220 -1.00 -24.91 11.71
CA LEU A 220 -1.38 -23.52 11.91
C LEU A 220 -2.46 -23.05 10.93
N GLU A 221 -2.50 -23.59 9.70
CA GLU A 221 -3.56 -23.32 8.74
C GLU A 221 -4.90 -23.86 9.22
N GLU A 222 -4.96 -25.12 9.70
CA GLU A 222 -6.17 -25.71 10.27
C GLU A 222 -6.68 -24.90 11.47
N GLU A 223 -5.80 -24.51 12.40
CA GLU A 223 -6.15 -23.67 13.54
C GLU A 223 -6.63 -22.28 13.12
N ALA A 224 -5.97 -21.68 12.11
CA ALA A 224 -6.34 -20.39 11.59
C ALA A 224 -7.73 -20.40 10.95
N ASP A 225 -8.03 -21.44 10.17
CA ASP A 225 -9.35 -21.58 9.50
C ASP A 225 -10.47 -21.83 10.52
N ALA A 226 -10.21 -22.62 11.57
CA ALA A 226 -11.15 -22.81 12.67
C ALA A 226 -11.45 -21.49 13.41
N LEU A 227 -10.42 -20.69 13.71
CA LEU A 227 -10.58 -19.39 14.36
C LEU A 227 -11.29 -18.37 13.45
N ASP A 228 -11.04 -18.39 12.14
CA ASP A 228 -11.75 -17.53 11.18
C ASP A 228 -13.23 -17.92 11.07
N GLY A 229 -13.55 -19.22 11.05
CA GLY A 229 -14.90 -19.72 11.10
C GLY A 229 -15.63 -19.25 12.37
N LEU A 230 -14.99 -19.38 13.52
CA LEU A 230 -15.55 -18.92 14.78
C LEU A 230 -15.72 -17.40 14.85
N ALA A 231 -14.77 -16.64 14.30
CA ALA A 231 -14.87 -15.19 14.22
C ALA A 231 -16.04 -14.74 13.34
N ARG A 232 -16.30 -15.43 12.22
CA ARG A 232 -17.45 -15.15 11.32
C ARG A 232 -18.78 -15.36 12.03
N VAL A 233 -18.90 -16.40 12.83
CA VAL A 233 -20.13 -16.69 13.60
C VAL A 233 -20.30 -15.68 14.75
N THR A 234 -19.22 -15.34 15.45
CA THR A 234 -19.26 -14.46 16.63
C THR A 234 -19.41 -12.99 16.26
N LEU A 235 -18.80 -12.54 15.17
CA LEU A 235 -18.71 -11.14 14.74
C LEU A 235 -19.05 -10.98 13.24
N PRO A 236 -20.24 -11.39 12.78
CA PRO A 236 -20.56 -11.52 11.35
C PRO A 236 -20.45 -10.21 10.58
N LYS A 237 -20.74 -9.07 11.22
CA LYS A 237 -20.63 -7.75 10.57
C LYS A 237 -19.21 -7.39 10.13
N ALA A 238 -18.18 -7.95 10.76
CA ALA A 238 -16.80 -7.71 10.38
C ALA A 238 -16.38 -8.42 9.07
N PHE A 239 -17.18 -9.37 8.60
CA PHE A 239 -16.97 -10.12 7.38
C PHE A 239 -17.97 -9.74 6.26
N SER A 240 -18.61 -8.59 6.40
CA SER A 240 -19.49 -7.98 5.41
C SER A 240 -18.95 -6.60 5.02
N ASP A 241 -19.60 -5.95 4.05
CA ASP A 241 -19.26 -4.58 3.61
C ASP A 241 -19.71 -3.49 4.60
N SER A 242 -19.98 -3.86 5.86
CA SER A 242 -20.41 -2.90 6.89
C SER A 242 -19.28 -1.92 7.22
N VAL A 243 -19.53 -0.64 7.02
CA VAL A 243 -18.59 0.44 7.39
C VAL A 243 -18.51 0.68 8.90
N THR A 244 -19.40 0.03 9.69
CA THR A 244 -19.51 0.24 11.13
C THR A 244 -19.65 -1.09 11.86
N LEU A 245 -18.84 -1.28 12.90
CA LEU A 245 -18.87 -2.43 13.80
C LEU A 245 -19.36 -2.01 15.19
N ASP A 246 -20.03 -2.92 15.89
CA ASP A 246 -20.45 -2.75 17.28
C ASP A 246 -19.23 -2.94 18.20
N ARG A 247 -18.87 -1.90 18.94
CA ARG A 247 -17.73 -1.93 19.87
C ARG A 247 -17.96 -2.83 21.08
N ALA A 248 -19.21 -2.94 21.55
CA ALA A 248 -19.54 -3.80 22.67
C ALA A 248 -19.43 -5.28 22.28
N ALA A 249 -19.90 -5.65 21.09
CA ALA A 249 -19.71 -6.99 20.54
C ALA A 249 -18.22 -7.36 20.38
N LEU A 250 -17.41 -6.44 19.85
CA LEU A 250 -15.96 -6.63 19.75
C LEU A 250 -15.30 -6.83 21.12
N ARG A 251 -15.73 -6.10 22.14
CA ARG A 251 -15.22 -6.21 23.52
C ARG A 251 -15.59 -7.51 24.20
N SER A 252 -16.79 -8.04 23.95
CA SER A 252 -17.27 -9.28 24.56
C SER A 252 -16.64 -10.53 23.96
N ALA A 253 -16.13 -10.43 22.74
CA ALA A 253 -15.48 -11.54 22.06
C ALA A 253 -14.06 -11.78 22.59
N PRO A 254 -13.54 -13.02 22.52
CA PRO A 254 -12.13 -13.30 22.78
C PRO A 254 -11.20 -12.43 21.91
N ARG A 255 -10.11 -11.92 22.49
CA ARG A 255 -9.20 -10.99 21.80
C ARG A 255 -8.67 -11.51 20.45
N ALA A 256 -8.44 -12.83 20.33
CA ALA A 256 -7.99 -13.44 19.08
C ALA A 256 -9.04 -13.31 17.98
N LEU A 257 -10.33 -13.52 18.31
CA LEU A 257 -11.45 -13.37 17.36
C LEU A 257 -11.66 -11.91 16.98
N THR A 258 -11.56 -10.99 17.94
CA THR A 258 -11.64 -9.55 17.66
C THR A 258 -10.53 -9.09 16.72
N ARG A 259 -9.29 -9.55 16.92
CA ARG A 259 -8.17 -9.24 16.02
C ARG A 259 -8.42 -9.76 14.59
N ARG A 260 -8.92 -10.99 14.45
CA ARG A 260 -9.26 -11.59 13.14
C ARG A 260 -10.41 -10.84 12.47
N ALA A 261 -11.46 -10.53 13.22
CA ALA A 261 -12.59 -9.76 12.73
C ALA A 261 -12.17 -8.37 12.24
N LEU A 262 -11.35 -7.65 13.01
CA LEU A 262 -10.82 -6.35 12.59
C LEU A 262 -9.91 -6.47 11.35
N SER A 263 -9.07 -7.52 11.25
CA SER A 263 -8.24 -7.75 10.07
C SER A 263 -9.09 -8.02 8.83
N ALA A 264 -10.13 -8.85 8.94
CA ALA A 264 -11.07 -9.14 7.86
C ALA A 264 -11.85 -7.88 7.42
N TRP A 265 -12.34 -7.10 8.39
CA TRP A 265 -13.04 -5.85 8.14
C TRP A 265 -12.18 -4.82 7.44
N LEU A 266 -10.93 -4.64 7.89
CA LEU A 266 -9.96 -3.75 7.25
C LEU A 266 -9.60 -4.23 5.83
N SER A 267 -9.53 -5.54 5.61
CA SER A 267 -9.30 -6.12 4.29
C SER A 267 -10.46 -5.85 3.33
N ALA A 268 -11.71 -6.01 3.78
CA ALA A 268 -12.90 -5.70 2.99
C ALA A 268 -12.96 -4.23 2.56
N HIS A 269 -12.40 -3.34 3.37
CA HIS A 269 -12.30 -1.91 3.05
C HIS A 269 -10.96 -1.50 2.41
N HIS A 270 -10.13 -2.44 1.96
CA HIS A 270 -8.81 -2.20 1.35
C HIS A 270 -7.81 -1.42 2.25
N LEU A 271 -7.97 -1.50 3.58
CA LEU A 271 -7.17 -0.76 4.56
C LEU A 271 -6.08 -1.59 5.22
N ILE A 272 -6.12 -2.91 5.10
CA ILE A 272 -5.20 -3.81 5.80
C ILE A 272 -3.73 -3.54 5.44
N GLN A 273 -3.44 -3.15 4.20
CA GLN A 273 -2.08 -2.84 3.74
C GLN A 273 -1.53 -1.55 4.36
N SER A 274 -2.40 -0.66 4.82
CA SER A 274 -2.04 0.60 5.50
C SER A 274 -1.87 0.42 7.01
N MET A 275 -2.13 -0.80 7.54
CA MET A 275 -2.07 -1.12 8.96
C MET A 275 -0.79 -1.89 9.29
N SER A 276 0.14 -1.22 9.97
CA SER A 276 1.29 -1.90 10.57
C SER A 276 0.88 -2.72 11.80
N ALA A 277 1.73 -3.65 12.25
CA ALA A 277 1.46 -4.42 13.47
C ALA A 277 1.26 -3.50 14.72
N PRO A 278 2.09 -2.47 14.96
CA PRO A 278 1.82 -1.50 16.02
C PRO A 278 0.50 -0.74 15.86
N ALA A 279 0.09 -0.41 14.63
CA ALA A 279 -1.20 0.26 14.39
C ALA A 279 -2.38 -0.66 14.71
N MET A 280 -2.29 -1.96 14.40
CA MET A 280 -3.29 -2.95 14.80
C MET A 280 -3.35 -3.10 16.33
N ASP A 281 -2.22 -3.11 17.02
CA ASP A 281 -2.19 -3.17 18.49
C ASP A 281 -2.80 -1.92 19.13
N LEU A 282 -2.58 -0.73 18.55
CA LEU A 282 -3.25 0.50 18.96
C LEU A 282 -4.77 0.44 18.73
N LEU A 283 -5.21 -0.12 17.59
CA LEU A 283 -6.63 -0.32 17.32
C LEU A 283 -7.26 -1.27 18.33
N MET A 284 -6.60 -2.40 18.59
CA MET A 284 -7.03 -3.35 19.63
C MET A 284 -7.12 -2.68 21.01
N ALA A 285 -6.08 -1.90 21.40
CA ALA A 285 -6.07 -1.16 22.65
C ALA A 285 -7.21 -0.12 22.71
N ALA A 286 -7.50 0.55 21.59
CA ALA A 286 -8.60 1.50 21.50
C ALA A 286 -9.98 0.82 21.62
N VAL A 287 -10.17 -0.34 21.00
CA VAL A 287 -11.42 -1.12 21.12
C VAL A 287 -11.68 -1.49 22.58
N TYR A 288 -10.69 -2.00 23.30
CA TYR A 288 -10.83 -2.42 24.71
C TYR A 288 -10.68 -1.29 25.71
N GLY A 289 -10.16 -0.12 25.31
CA GLY A 289 -9.91 1.01 26.18
C GLY A 289 -11.19 1.72 26.67
N LEU A 290 -11.03 2.51 27.75
CA LEU A 290 -12.14 3.26 28.38
C LEU A 290 -12.38 4.63 27.71
N LYS A 291 -11.52 5.08 26.80
CA LYS A 291 -11.71 6.37 26.10
C LYS A 291 -12.96 6.32 25.24
N GLN A 292 -13.82 7.31 25.42
CA GLN A 292 -15.09 7.43 24.71
C GLN A 292 -14.93 7.72 23.22
N LYS A 293 -13.90 8.50 22.86
CA LYS A 293 -13.58 8.79 21.45
C LYS A 293 -12.10 8.54 21.17
N ASN A 294 -11.84 7.87 20.07
CA ASN A 294 -10.48 7.67 19.55
C ASN A 294 -10.50 7.73 18.02
N ARG A 295 -9.38 8.12 17.41
CA ARG A 295 -9.22 8.20 15.96
C ARG A 295 -7.83 7.74 15.58
N LEU A 296 -7.77 6.79 14.66
CA LEU A 296 -6.52 6.21 14.14
C LEU A 296 -6.43 6.46 12.64
N SER A 297 -5.25 6.84 12.16
CA SER A 297 -5.00 7.02 10.73
C SER A 297 -4.79 5.66 10.05
N ALA A 298 -5.44 5.46 8.89
CA ALA A 298 -5.32 4.27 8.07
C ALA A 298 -5.19 4.68 6.58
N GLY A 299 -4.01 5.17 6.18
CA GLY A 299 -3.76 5.68 4.83
C GLY A 299 -4.63 6.91 4.51
N ALA A 300 -5.46 6.79 3.45
CA ALA A 300 -6.41 7.83 3.04
C ALA A 300 -7.71 7.83 3.85
N PHE A 301 -7.81 7.01 4.91
CA PHE A 301 -8.98 6.88 5.76
C PHE A 301 -8.61 7.05 7.23
N TYR A 302 -9.63 7.15 8.06
CA TYR A 302 -9.52 7.09 9.51
C TYR A 302 -10.43 6.00 10.05
N ILE A 303 -9.97 5.36 11.14
CA ILE A 303 -10.81 4.50 11.96
C ILE A 303 -11.21 5.34 13.17
N GLU A 304 -12.48 5.66 13.26
CA GLU A 304 -13.06 6.38 14.39
C GLU A 304 -13.75 5.39 15.34
N LEU A 305 -13.49 5.56 16.62
CA LEU A 305 -14.15 4.81 17.68
C LEU A 305 -14.90 5.80 18.58
N ASP A 306 -16.14 5.49 18.86
CA ASP A 306 -16.92 6.11 19.92
C ASP A 306 -17.30 5.08 20.99
N GLU A 307 -18.25 5.40 21.90
CA GLU A 307 -18.68 4.46 22.94
C GLU A 307 -19.28 3.17 22.38
N ALA A 308 -20.04 3.29 21.31
CA ALA A 308 -20.84 2.21 20.74
C ALA A 308 -20.23 1.58 19.50
N THR A 309 -19.47 2.34 18.71
CA THR A 309 -19.09 1.93 17.36
C THR A 309 -17.61 2.07 17.04
N VAL A 310 -17.17 1.25 16.09
CA VAL A 310 -15.90 1.38 15.35
C VAL A 310 -16.28 1.53 13.88
N ARG A 311 -15.83 2.60 13.22
CA ARG A 311 -16.20 2.90 11.83
C ARG A 311 -15.04 3.37 10.98
N VAL A 312 -15.06 3.00 9.69
CA VAL A 312 -14.19 3.57 8.68
C VAL A 312 -14.77 4.89 8.21
N VAL A 313 -13.97 5.94 8.26
CA VAL A 313 -14.33 7.27 7.75
C VAL A 313 -13.29 7.65 6.69
N SER A 314 -13.76 7.99 5.51
CA SER A 314 -12.86 8.53 4.48
C SER A 314 -12.14 9.76 5.03
N ALA A 315 -10.84 9.84 4.77
CA ALA A 315 -10.08 11.07 5.02
C ALA A 315 -10.50 12.19 4.05
N GLN A 316 -11.26 11.85 3.02
CA GLN A 316 -12.01 12.84 2.28
C GLN A 316 -13.02 13.43 3.26
N VAL A 317 -12.63 14.55 3.87
CA VAL A 317 -13.61 15.52 4.32
C VAL A 317 -14.56 15.69 3.13
N SER A 318 -15.84 15.54 3.35
CA SER A 318 -16.86 16.05 2.43
C SER A 318 -16.75 17.58 2.41
N GLY A 319 -15.73 18.04 1.76
CA GLY A 319 -15.41 19.38 1.40
C GLY A 319 -14.83 19.24 0.01
N GLN A 320 -15.62 19.60 -0.97
CA GLN A 320 -15.11 19.83 -2.31
C GLN A 320 -13.78 20.55 -2.14
N PHE A 321 -12.72 20.01 -2.72
CA PHE A 321 -11.42 20.67 -2.74
C PHE A 321 -11.63 22.10 -3.24
N LEU A 322 -10.93 23.05 -2.63
CA LEU A 322 -10.78 24.38 -3.18
C LEU A 322 -10.56 24.26 -4.67
N VAL A 323 -11.48 24.85 -5.44
CA VAL A 323 -11.25 25.02 -6.86
C VAL A 323 -9.98 25.85 -6.95
N SER A 324 -8.92 25.32 -7.56
CA SER A 324 -7.77 26.13 -7.92
C SER A 324 -8.27 27.19 -8.90
N GLY A 325 -8.10 28.46 -8.56
CA GLY A 325 -8.51 29.58 -9.38
C GLY A 325 -7.42 30.63 -9.38
N SER A 326 -7.36 31.46 -10.42
CA SER A 326 -6.61 32.69 -10.40
C SER A 326 -7.49 33.80 -9.85
N ILE A 327 -6.92 34.73 -9.12
CA ILE A 327 -7.56 35.94 -8.61
C ILE A 327 -6.68 37.14 -8.95
N GLU A 328 -7.29 38.15 -9.56
CA GLU A 328 -6.63 39.40 -9.86
C GLU A 328 -6.93 40.45 -8.79
N ALA A 329 -6.15 41.50 -8.77
CA ALA A 329 -6.35 42.57 -7.81
C ALA A 329 -7.69 43.30 -8.04
N GLY A 330 -8.48 43.44 -6.98
CA GLY A 330 -9.84 44.00 -7.02
C GLY A 330 -10.93 42.94 -7.17
N GLU A 331 -10.58 41.67 -7.24
CA GLU A 331 -11.54 40.57 -7.36
C GLU A 331 -11.82 39.90 -6.02
N SER A 332 -12.93 39.17 -5.99
CA SER A 332 -13.28 38.29 -4.88
C SER A 332 -13.60 36.90 -5.42
N LEU A 333 -13.01 35.88 -4.79
CA LEU A 333 -13.19 34.48 -5.15
C LEU A 333 -14.00 33.76 -4.09
N MET A 334 -15.16 33.23 -4.45
CA MET A 334 -15.94 32.33 -3.59
C MET A 334 -15.28 30.96 -3.58
N LEU A 335 -14.85 30.52 -2.43
CA LEU A 335 -14.27 29.21 -2.24
C LEU A 335 -15.34 28.13 -2.13
N SER A 336 -15.03 26.90 -2.50
CA SER A 336 -15.93 25.74 -2.37
C SER A 336 -16.38 25.47 -0.92
N THR A 337 -15.64 25.99 0.06
CA THR A 337 -16.02 25.99 1.49
C THR A 337 -17.15 26.93 1.83
N GLY A 338 -17.53 27.84 0.90
CA GLY A 338 -18.43 28.95 1.15
C GLY A 338 -17.77 30.15 1.83
N ALA A 339 -16.46 30.14 2.01
CA ALA A 339 -15.67 31.28 2.44
C ALA A 339 -15.36 32.20 1.25
N LEU A 340 -15.14 33.48 1.49
CA LEU A 340 -14.79 34.47 0.49
C LEU A 340 -13.34 34.94 0.67
N LEU A 341 -12.56 34.89 -0.40
CA LEU A 341 -11.22 35.47 -0.46
C LEU A 341 -11.31 36.73 -1.32
N GLY A 342 -10.91 37.88 -0.79
CA GLY A 342 -10.91 39.15 -1.51
C GLY A 342 -9.51 39.71 -1.70
N THR A 343 -9.31 40.47 -2.79
CA THR A 343 -8.06 41.19 -3.06
C THR A 343 -8.36 42.63 -3.40
N GLU A 344 -7.61 43.56 -2.85
CA GLU A 344 -7.79 44.99 -3.05
C GLU A 344 -6.45 45.72 -2.98
N PHE A 345 -6.17 46.62 -3.92
CA PHE A 345 -5.04 47.51 -3.76
C PHE A 345 -5.39 48.71 -2.86
N VAL A 346 -4.57 48.94 -1.86
CA VAL A 346 -4.71 50.03 -0.89
C VAL A 346 -3.50 50.95 -0.94
N GLU A 347 -3.73 52.24 -0.95
CA GLU A 347 -2.68 53.24 -0.71
C GLU A 347 -2.32 53.21 0.78
N LEU A 348 -1.03 53.18 1.06
CA LEU A 348 -0.53 53.12 2.44
C LEU A 348 -0.18 54.56 2.90
N ASP A 349 -0.93 55.08 3.85
CA ASP A 349 -0.53 56.25 4.61
C ASP A 349 0.40 55.85 5.75
N GLU A 350 1.03 56.83 6.41
CA GLU A 350 1.98 56.60 7.51
C GLU A 350 1.32 55.87 8.68
N ALA A 351 0.06 56.14 8.98
CA ALA A 351 -0.68 55.53 10.08
C ALA A 351 -0.97 54.06 9.86
N LEU A 352 -1.46 53.71 8.64
CA LEU A 352 -1.75 52.34 8.25
C LEU A 352 -0.44 51.52 8.14
N CYS A 353 0.60 52.13 7.53
CA CYS A 353 1.90 51.47 7.43
C CYS A 353 2.48 51.15 8.81
N HIS A 354 2.39 52.09 9.76
CA HIS A 354 2.82 51.86 11.15
C HIS A 354 1.99 50.76 11.82
N THR A 355 0.68 50.73 11.64
CA THR A 355 -0.22 49.73 12.19
C THR A 355 0.13 48.34 11.70
N ILE A 356 0.35 48.18 10.39
CA ILE A 356 0.74 46.90 9.79
C ILE A 356 2.11 46.43 10.31
N MET A 357 3.09 47.31 10.37
CA MET A 357 4.44 46.99 10.84
C MET A 357 4.48 46.63 12.32
N GLN A 358 3.58 47.15 13.13
CA GLN A 358 3.42 46.84 14.55
C GLN A 358 2.61 45.54 14.80
N GLY A 359 2.13 44.85 13.75
CA GLY A 359 1.31 43.65 13.89
C GLY A 359 -0.13 43.92 14.32
N GLY A 360 -0.65 45.13 14.10
CA GLY A 360 -2.02 45.52 14.44
C GLY A 360 -3.07 45.01 13.47
N VAL A 361 -2.72 44.05 12.61
CA VAL A 361 -3.59 43.39 11.62
C VAL A 361 -3.96 41.99 12.09
N ASN A 362 -5.23 41.63 11.96
CA ASN A 362 -5.68 40.28 12.27
C ASN A 362 -5.25 39.29 11.17
N ALA A 363 -4.11 38.63 11.37
CA ALA A 363 -3.56 37.69 10.41
C ALA A 363 -4.46 36.46 10.08
N ASP A 364 -5.50 36.20 10.89
CA ASP A 364 -6.48 35.16 10.62
C ASP A 364 -7.43 35.53 9.50
N LEU A 365 -7.66 36.83 9.29
CA LEU A 365 -8.67 37.38 8.38
C LEU A 365 -8.10 38.26 7.27
N GLU A 366 -6.93 38.87 7.46
CA GLU A 366 -6.34 39.75 6.49
C GLU A 366 -4.82 39.80 6.50
N ALA A 367 -4.25 40.12 5.34
CA ALA A 367 -2.83 40.37 5.17
C ALA A 367 -2.59 41.51 4.14
N TYR A 368 -1.47 42.21 4.31
CA TYR A 368 -1.00 43.21 3.36
C TYR A 368 0.35 42.80 2.80
N VAL A 369 0.46 42.78 1.47
CA VAL A 369 1.63 42.26 0.77
C VAL A 369 2.12 43.24 -0.31
N ALA A 370 3.43 43.32 -0.49
CA ALA A 370 4.05 44.10 -1.55
C ALA A 370 4.17 43.22 -2.80
N VAL A 371 3.19 43.35 -3.71
CA VAL A 371 3.12 42.62 -4.97
C VAL A 371 3.11 43.59 -6.15
N ALA A 372 3.68 43.20 -7.29
CA ALA A 372 3.60 43.99 -8.51
C ALA A 372 2.16 44.12 -9.00
N ALA A 373 1.80 45.28 -9.57
CA ALA A 373 0.41 45.65 -9.88
C ALA A 373 -0.30 44.74 -10.89
N GLU A 374 0.40 43.90 -11.63
CA GLU A 374 -0.12 43.07 -12.71
C GLU A 374 0.03 41.54 -12.43
N GLU A 375 0.40 41.16 -11.22
CA GLU A 375 0.62 39.73 -10.89
C GLU A 375 -0.71 39.05 -10.53
N ALA A 376 -1.21 38.19 -11.42
CA ALA A 376 -2.31 37.29 -11.07
C ALA A 376 -1.86 36.27 -10.03
N LEU A 377 -2.65 36.10 -8.98
CA LEU A 377 -2.35 35.17 -7.89
C LEU A 377 -3.13 33.87 -8.09
N GLU A 378 -2.51 32.77 -7.77
CA GLU A 378 -3.17 31.47 -7.73
C GLU A 378 -3.71 31.19 -6.32
N VAL A 379 -4.93 30.68 -6.24
CA VAL A 379 -5.53 30.20 -4.98
C VAL A 379 -5.68 28.71 -5.06
N ARG A 380 -5.06 27.99 -4.14
CA ARG A 380 -5.12 26.52 -4.09
C ARG A 380 -5.13 25.98 -2.66
N GLY A 381 -5.47 24.72 -2.53
CA GLY A 381 -5.32 24.00 -1.26
C GLY A 381 -3.87 23.62 -0.96
N TRP A 382 -3.62 23.27 0.30
CA TRP A 382 -2.33 22.77 0.76
C TRP A 382 -1.95 21.43 0.08
N GLN A 383 -0.67 21.30 -0.30
CA GLN A 383 -0.06 20.11 -0.88
C GLN A 383 1.09 19.60 -0.03
N GLN A 384 1.35 18.28 -0.12
CA GLN A 384 2.50 17.69 0.57
C GLN A 384 3.81 18.20 -0.06
N GLY A 385 4.67 18.77 0.77
CA GLY A 385 5.92 19.38 0.32
C GLY A 385 5.93 20.90 0.36
N ASP A 386 4.76 21.56 0.49
CA ASP A 386 4.67 23.01 0.63
C ASP A 386 5.55 23.53 1.74
N ARG A 387 6.29 24.60 1.43
CA ARG A 387 7.19 25.30 2.36
C ARG A 387 6.78 26.75 2.46
N PHE A 388 6.84 27.30 3.65
CA PHE A 388 6.41 28.64 3.95
C PHE A 388 7.36 29.31 4.97
N ARG A 389 7.60 30.60 4.78
CA ARG A 389 8.33 31.43 5.72
C ARG A 389 7.44 32.61 6.10
N PRO A 390 6.66 32.52 7.18
CA PRO A 390 5.88 33.64 7.67
C PRO A 390 6.79 34.81 8.07
N LEU A 391 6.30 36.02 7.94
CA LEU A 391 7.00 37.23 8.38
C LEU A 391 7.45 37.10 9.84
N GLY A 392 8.73 37.41 10.10
CA GLY A 392 9.35 37.26 11.41
C GLY A 392 9.86 35.86 11.78
N ALA A 393 9.68 34.86 10.90
CA ALA A 393 10.21 33.53 11.13
C ALA A 393 11.72 33.46 10.80
N PRO A 394 12.54 32.72 11.61
CA PRO A 394 14.00 32.64 11.41
C PRO A 394 14.39 31.92 10.09
N GLY A 395 13.45 31.19 9.46
CA GLY A 395 13.70 30.45 8.23
C GLY A 395 12.46 29.79 7.65
N THR A 396 12.63 29.17 6.48
CA THR A 396 11.56 28.44 5.78
C THR A 396 11.32 27.08 6.43
N LYS A 397 10.07 26.79 6.79
CA LYS A 397 9.61 25.50 7.34
C LYS A 397 8.67 24.78 6.36
N LYS A 398 8.45 23.49 6.55
CA LYS A 398 7.31 22.80 5.89
C LYS A 398 6.01 23.40 6.42
N LEU A 399 5.06 23.71 5.55
CA LEU A 399 3.78 24.29 5.97
C LEU A 399 3.01 23.38 6.94
N LYS A 400 3.18 22.04 6.79
CA LYS A 400 2.67 21.07 7.75
C LYS A 400 3.14 21.34 9.18
N ASP A 401 4.41 21.70 9.36
CA ASP A 401 4.99 21.96 10.68
C ASP A 401 4.48 23.29 11.23
N CYS A 402 4.29 24.31 10.37
CA CYS A 402 3.63 25.57 10.74
C CYS A 402 2.21 25.35 11.28
N PHE A 403 1.44 24.46 10.63
CA PHE A 403 0.09 24.09 11.08
C PHE A 403 0.11 23.39 12.46
N ILE A 404 1.12 22.55 12.71
CA ILE A 404 1.29 21.85 14.00
C ILE A 404 1.63 22.86 15.09
N ASP A 405 2.57 23.77 14.85
CA ASP A 405 2.99 24.81 15.80
C ASP A 405 1.81 25.71 16.23
N ARG A 406 0.88 25.98 15.30
CA ARG A 406 -0.36 26.74 15.56
C ARG A 406 -1.55 25.91 16.03
N HIS A 407 -1.37 24.61 16.28
CA HIS A 407 -2.42 23.69 16.74
C HIS A 407 -3.64 23.62 15.79
N ILE A 408 -3.45 23.93 14.49
CA ILE A 408 -4.54 23.86 13.52
C ILE A 408 -4.95 22.40 13.30
N PRO A 409 -6.21 22.04 13.55
CA PRO A 409 -6.71 20.67 13.37
C PRO A 409 -6.50 20.17 11.94
N VAL A 410 -6.16 18.89 11.78
CA VAL A 410 -5.90 18.30 10.44
C VAL A 410 -7.07 18.50 9.47
N LYS A 411 -8.30 18.52 9.98
CA LYS A 411 -9.52 18.76 9.18
C LYS A 411 -9.54 20.17 8.59
N GLU A 412 -9.09 21.16 9.34
CA GLU A 412 -9.12 22.57 8.95
C GLU A 412 -8.00 22.93 8.00
N ARG A 413 -6.83 22.25 8.09
CA ARG A 413 -5.67 22.49 7.20
C ARG A 413 -6.00 22.37 5.72
N LYS A 414 -6.91 21.45 5.36
CA LYS A 414 -7.35 21.23 3.99
C LYS A 414 -8.37 22.24 3.50
N LEU A 415 -8.99 22.96 4.41
CA LEU A 415 -10.00 23.98 4.11
C LEU A 415 -9.43 25.39 3.99
N LEU A 416 -8.18 25.60 4.47
CA LEU A 416 -7.49 26.87 4.36
C LEU A 416 -6.98 27.09 2.93
N PRO A 417 -7.30 28.23 2.32
CA PRO A 417 -6.75 28.60 1.03
C PRO A 417 -5.28 29.01 1.18
N LEU A 418 -4.46 28.66 0.20
CA LEU A 418 -3.13 29.22 0.01
C LEU A 418 -3.20 30.21 -1.14
N VAL A 419 -2.76 31.43 -0.91
CA VAL A 419 -2.53 32.41 -1.95
C VAL A 419 -1.07 32.27 -2.40
N VAL A 420 -0.86 32.03 -3.69
CA VAL A 420 0.43 31.65 -4.27
C VAL A 420 0.74 32.57 -5.45
N SER A 421 2.00 32.96 -5.62
CA SER A 421 2.46 33.72 -6.78
C SER A 421 2.53 32.84 -8.03
N GLN A 422 2.68 33.43 -9.19
CA GLN A 422 2.92 32.70 -10.45
C GLN A 422 4.22 31.87 -10.42
N SER A 423 5.18 32.26 -9.60
CA SER A 423 6.43 31.49 -9.37
C SER A 423 6.25 30.28 -8.46
N GLY A 424 5.06 30.06 -7.88
CA GLY A 424 4.76 28.96 -6.95
C GLY A 424 5.10 29.27 -5.50
N GLU A 425 5.48 30.49 -5.13
CA GLU A 425 5.75 30.89 -3.75
C GLU A 425 4.47 31.17 -2.99
N ILE A 426 4.33 30.65 -1.77
CA ILE A 426 3.18 30.91 -0.91
C ILE A 426 3.30 32.32 -0.34
N ILE A 427 2.36 33.20 -0.73
CA ILE A 427 2.30 34.59 -0.32
C ILE A 427 1.60 34.73 1.04
N TRP A 428 0.47 34.03 1.18
CA TRP A 428 -0.33 34.10 2.41
C TRP A 428 -1.17 32.82 2.62
N VAL A 429 -1.38 32.53 3.88
CA VAL A 429 -2.29 31.51 4.38
C VAL A 429 -3.08 32.13 5.53
N PRO A 430 -4.43 32.17 5.49
CA PRO A 430 -5.24 32.65 6.61
C PRO A 430 -4.84 31.97 7.93
N GLY A 431 -4.70 32.74 8.98
CA GLY A 431 -4.16 32.25 10.26
C GLY A 431 -2.65 32.48 10.43
N PHE A 432 -1.95 33.01 9.43
CA PHE A 432 -0.51 33.29 9.48
C PHE A 432 -0.21 34.72 9.01
N PRO A 433 0.88 35.35 9.48
CA PRO A 433 1.44 36.51 8.84
C PRO A 433 1.79 36.21 7.36
N PRO A 434 1.80 37.23 6.48
CA PRO A 434 2.21 37.04 5.09
C PRO A 434 3.66 36.53 4.97
N ALA A 435 4.06 36.10 3.77
CA ALA A 435 5.44 35.67 3.52
C ALA A 435 6.44 36.81 3.82
N ASP A 436 7.58 36.43 4.39
CA ASP A 436 8.67 37.39 4.71
C ASP A 436 9.22 38.10 3.47
N THR A 437 9.18 37.46 2.31
CA THR A 437 9.55 37.99 1.00
C THR A 437 8.60 39.09 0.49
N MET A 438 7.37 39.08 0.95
CA MET A 438 6.31 40.00 0.54
C MET A 438 6.04 41.12 1.58
N LYS A 439 6.97 41.34 2.48
CA LYS A 439 6.83 42.31 3.57
C LYS A 439 6.72 43.75 3.04
N ILE A 440 5.90 44.53 3.71
CA ILE A 440 5.78 45.94 3.50
C ILE A 440 6.93 46.66 4.21
N GLY A 441 7.57 47.61 3.54
CA GLY A 441 8.61 48.47 4.10
C GLY A 441 8.14 49.94 4.15
N THR A 442 8.92 50.79 4.81
CA THR A 442 8.64 52.25 4.97
C THR A 442 8.56 53.02 3.64
N ALA A 443 9.12 52.44 2.57
CA ALA A 443 9.06 53.03 1.22
C ALA A 443 7.88 52.53 0.40
N THR A 444 7.11 51.55 0.90
CA THR A 444 5.96 50.97 0.17
C THR A 444 4.77 51.94 0.22
N LYS A 445 4.39 52.48 -0.94
CA LYS A 445 3.28 53.42 -1.06
C LYS A 445 1.93 52.74 -1.32
N ARG A 446 1.96 51.51 -1.84
CA ARG A 446 0.77 50.74 -2.22
C ARG A 446 0.96 49.29 -1.90
N ALA A 447 -0.04 48.63 -1.33
CA ALA A 447 -0.04 47.23 -1.01
C ALA A 447 -1.27 46.52 -1.52
N LEU A 448 -1.16 45.21 -1.78
CA LEU A 448 -2.31 44.38 -2.02
C LEU A 448 -2.81 43.87 -0.65
N ARG A 449 -4.05 44.27 -0.32
CA ARG A 449 -4.78 43.73 0.83
C ARG A 449 -5.45 42.42 0.42
N LEU A 450 -5.23 41.37 1.15
CA LEU A 450 -5.85 40.07 1.05
C LEU A 450 -6.81 39.90 2.22
N THR A 451 -8.06 39.53 1.97
CA THR A 451 -9.08 39.31 3.01
C THR A 451 -9.64 37.92 2.93
N TYR A 452 -9.91 37.33 4.07
CA TYR A 452 -10.52 36.00 4.19
C TYR A 452 -11.72 36.07 5.12
N GLU A 453 -12.91 35.81 4.58
CA GLU A 453 -14.15 35.73 5.33
C GLU A 453 -14.57 34.27 5.45
N PRO A 454 -14.36 33.63 6.64
CA PRO A 454 -14.82 32.26 6.82
C PRO A 454 -16.35 32.20 6.76
N ARG A 455 -16.87 31.08 6.30
CA ARG A 455 -18.33 30.83 6.32
C ARG A 455 -18.82 30.89 7.76
N ASN A 456 -19.76 31.77 8.06
CA ASN A 456 -20.43 31.81 9.35
C ASN A 456 -21.15 30.46 9.57
N SER A 457 -20.71 29.74 10.61
CA SER A 457 -21.44 28.57 11.12
C SER A 457 -22.73 29.05 11.74
N SER A 458 -23.83 28.95 11.00
CA SER A 458 -25.19 29.09 11.56
C SER A 458 -25.57 27.81 12.29
#